data_4076db76ca7657459e532e12069dfaf4
#
_entry.id   4076db76ca7657459e532e12069dfaf4
#
_cell.length_a   1.000
_cell.length_b   1.000
_cell.length_c   1.000
_cell.angle_alpha   90.00
_cell.angle_beta   90.00
_cell.angle_gamma   90.00
#
_symmetry.space_group_name_H-M   'P 1'
#
loop_
_entity.id
_entity.type
_entity.pdbx_description
1 polymer ?
#
loop_
_entity_poly.entity_id
_entity_poly.type
_entity_poly.pdbx_seq_one_letter_code
_entity_poly.pdbx_strand_id
1 'polypeptide(L)'
;DVVACSNYVLPVLTNGNYFTGPGGAGTALFAGNIIDESAMYYIYYGPDVNGCFNESSFLAYFVDEYKPALDNCGSFTIPSAPYNIGAFYTAPGGPTGTGTLIPTGTVFPNNTQLNIVQPVYYYAEVNGVFCRDELFNINIHPLPLIDTLPDVTYCNSYTLPALTHGNYFSEPGGTGTPYFAGDAITASQIMYIYNTTSFIDENGNPGVCALETDLQINI
;
A
#
# COMPACT_ATOMS: atom_id res chain seq x y z
N ASP A 1 -2.38 24.06 1.36
CA ASP A 1 -1.45 22.95 1.21
C ASP A 1 -0.23 23.39 0.41
N VAL A 2 0.92 22.82 0.70
CA VAL A 2 2.20 23.07 0.04
C VAL A 2 2.68 21.78 -0.61
N VAL A 3 3.11 21.86 -1.87
CA VAL A 3 3.81 20.76 -2.53
C VAL A 3 5.15 21.28 -3.06
N ALA A 4 6.24 20.60 -2.68
CA ALA A 4 7.60 20.97 -3.09
C ALA A 4 8.45 19.72 -3.39
N CYS A 5 9.65 19.91 -3.95
CA CYS A 5 10.56 18.79 -4.23
C CYS A 5 11.05 18.13 -2.94
N SER A 6 11.69 18.88 -2.05
CA SER A 6 12.37 18.33 -0.87
C SER A 6 12.19 19.15 0.41
N ASN A 7 11.83 20.43 0.31
CA ASN A 7 11.68 21.29 1.47
C ASN A 7 10.85 22.54 1.16
N TYR A 8 10.42 23.21 2.23
CA TYR A 8 9.69 24.47 2.13
C TYR A 8 10.09 25.42 3.24
N VAL A 9 10.36 26.68 2.86
CA VAL A 9 10.66 27.76 3.82
C VAL A 9 9.37 28.39 4.29
N LEU A 10 9.12 28.34 5.60
CA LEU A 10 7.90 28.90 6.21
C LEU A 10 7.85 30.43 6.03
N PRO A 11 6.79 30.97 5.42
CA PRO A 11 6.65 32.43 5.23
C PRO A 11 6.36 33.16 6.55
N VAL A 12 6.48 34.47 6.52
CA VAL A 12 6.08 35.33 7.64
C VAL A 12 4.56 35.30 7.79
N LEU A 13 4.08 35.06 9.01
CA LEU A 13 2.68 35.15 9.38
C LEU A 13 2.35 36.55 9.88
N THR A 14 1.12 37.00 9.61
CA THR A 14 0.59 38.26 10.20
C THR A 14 0.29 38.07 11.69
N ASN A 15 -0.24 36.87 12.07
CA ASN A 15 -0.56 36.51 13.45
C ASN A 15 -0.28 35.02 13.65
N GLY A 16 0.09 34.63 14.89
CA GLY A 16 0.33 33.27 15.30
C GLY A 16 1.74 32.78 14.99
N ASN A 17 1.94 31.51 15.27
CA ASN A 17 3.17 30.76 14.99
C ASN A 17 2.81 29.41 14.37
N TYR A 18 3.78 28.78 13.73
CA TYR A 18 3.67 27.42 13.21
C TYR A 18 3.97 26.40 14.29
N PHE A 19 3.31 25.23 14.22
CA PHE A 19 3.49 24.09 15.12
C PHE A 19 3.42 22.77 14.36
N THR A 20 4.09 21.75 14.88
CA THR A 20 4.01 20.38 14.35
C THR A 20 2.78 19.60 14.87
N GLY A 21 2.04 20.15 15.83
CA GLY A 21 0.83 19.54 16.39
C GLY A 21 -0.28 20.55 16.63
N PRO A 22 -1.54 20.09 16.73
CA PRO A 22 -2.71 20.95 16.93
C PRO A 22 -2.72 21.62 18.31
N GLY A 23 -3.46 22.70 18.45
CA GLY A 23 -3.64 23.44 19.70
C GLY A 23 -2.38 24.15 20.20
N GLY A 24 -1.44 24.47 19.31
CA GLY A 24 -0.14 25.02 19.67
C GLY A 24 0.81 24.00 20.32
N ALA A 25 0.54 22.71 20.12
CA ALA A 25 1.36 21.61 20.64
C ALA A 25 2.48 21.20 19.65
N GLY A 26 3.37 20.33 20.13
CA GLY A 26 4.53 19.88 19.37
C GLY A 26 5.64 20.94 19.34
N THR A 27 6.47 20.92 18.29
CA THR A 27 7.57 21.86 18.10
C THR A 27 7.04 23.16 17.50
N ALA A 28 7.34 24.30 18.15
CA ALA A 28 7.09 25.62 17.59
C ALA A 28 8.10 25.92 16.48
N LEU A 29 7.58 26.39 15.34
CA LEU A 29 8.38 26.78 14.18
C LEU A 29 8.13 28.25 13.85
N PHE A 30 9.08 28.88 13.19
CA PHE A 30 9.05 30.31 12.91
C PHE A 30 9.23 30.59 11.42
N ALA A 31 8.84 31.79 10.99
CA ALA A 31 9.14 32.26 9.65
C ALA A 31 10.65 32.11 9.33
N GLY A 32 10.95 31.60 8.17
CA GLY A 32 12.32 31.29 7.75
C GLY A 32 12.81 29.90 8.16
N ASN A 33 12.12 29.18 9.06
CA ASN A 33 12.44 27.78 9.27
C ASN A 33 12.14 26.96 8.01
N ILE A 34 12.98 25.98 7.78
CA ILE A 34 12.81 25.00 6.70
C ILE A 34 12.10 23.79 7.29
N ILE A 35 11.05 23.35 6.60
CA ILE A 35 10.40 22.05 6.83
C ILE A 35 10.72 21.14 5.66
N ASP A 36 10.98 19.85 5.94
CA ASP A 36 11.42 18.82 4.99
C ASP A 36 10.75 17.46 5.22
N GLU A 37 9.78 17.38 6.15
CA GLU A 37 8.96 16.21 6.39
C GLU A 37 7.53 16.43 5.88
N SER A 38 6.99 15.47 5.12
CA SER A 38 5.59 15.48 4.67
C SER A 38 4.66 15.23 5.85
N ALA A 39 4.00 16.29 6.30
CA ALA A 39 3.14 16.27 7.48
C ALA A 39 2.08 17.37 7.46
N MET A 40 1.10 17.25 8.36
CA MET A 40 0.20 18.36 8.69
C MET A 40 0.92 19.35 9.61
N TYR A 41 0.92 20.61 9.24
CA TYR A 41 1.43 21.72 10.04
C TYR A 41 0.28 22.63 10.45
N TYR A 42 0.39 23.24 11.62
CA TYR A 42 -0.66 24.04 12.24
C TYR A 42 -0.18 25.47 12.42
N ILE A 43 -1.07 26.42 12.19
CA ILE A 43 -0.87 27.85 12.50
C ILE A 43 -1.80 28.15 13.66
N TYR A 44 -1.24 28.43 14.83
CA TYR A 44 -1.98 28.67 16.06
C TYR A 44 -1.73 30.08 16.57
N TYR A 45 -2.81 30.76 16.95
CA TYR A 45 -2.80 32.08 17.56
C TYR A 45 -3.70 32.09 18.79
N GLY A 46 -3.15 32.43 19.93
CA GLY A 46 -3.89 32.51 21.20
C GLY A 46 -3.24 31.75 22.36
N PRO A 47 -3.92 31.69 23.52
CA PRO A 47 -5.15 32.40 23.81
C PRO A 47 -4.90 33.93 23.95
N ASP A 48 -5.88 34.74 23.54
CA ASP A 48 -5.92 36.17 23.83
C ASP A 48 -6.32 36.41 25.30
N VAL A 49 -6.47 37.70 25.68
CA VAL A 49 -6.85 38.10 27.04
C VAL A 49 -8.22 37.57 27.47
N ASN A 50 -9.08 37.14 26.55
CA ASN A 50 -10.39 36.58 26.78
C ASN A 50 -10.39 35.02 26.71
N GLY A 51 -9.22 34.41 26.48
CA GLY A 51 -9.08 32.96 26.30
C GLY A 51 -9.46 32.47 24.88
N CYS A 52 -9.64 33.35 23.91
CA CYS A 52 -9.96 32.97 22.54
C CYS A 52 -8.68 32.59 21.77
N PHE A 53 -8.81 31.57 20.92
CA PHE A 53 -7.75 31.11 20.04
C PHE A 53 -8.28 30.92 18.62
N ASN A 54 -7.38 30.89 17.66
CA ASN A 54 -7.67 30.52 16.29
C ASN A 54 -6.60 29.57 15.78
N GLU A 55 -7.02 28.58 15.02
CA GLU A 55 -6.14 27.59 14.42
C GLU A 55 -6.53 27.31 12.98
N SER A 56 -5.53 27.16 12.14
CA SER A 56 -5.65 26.60 10.80
C SER A 56 -4.53 25.61 10.57
N SER A 57 -4.71 24.69 9.61
CA SER A 57 -3.70 23.71 9.24
C SER A 57 -3.48 23.69 7.73
N PHE A 58 -2.31 23.25 7.35
CA PHE A 58 -1.98 22.95 5.95
C PHE A 58 -1.15 21.68 5.88
N LEU A 59 -1.29 20.93 4.80
CA LEU A 59 -0.45 19.80 4.49
C LEU A 59 0.78 20.29 3.72
N ALA A 60 1.98 19.93 4.19
CA ALA A 60 3.19 19.96 3.37
C ALA A 60 3.45 18.56 2.82
N TYR A 61 3.70 18.45 1.51
CA TYR A 61 4.05 17.21 0.84
C TYR A 61 5.33 17.40 0.04
N PHE A 62 6.32 16.51 0.27
CA PHE A 62 7.61 16.53 -0.42
C PHE A 62 7.75 15.30 -1.33
N VAL A 63 8.01 15.57 -2.62
CA VAL A 63 7.98 14.56 -3.69
C VAL A 63 9.10 13.52 -3.54
N ASP A 64 10.24 13.91 -2.98
CA ASP A 64 11.39 13.02 -2.77
C ASP A 64 11.19 11.98 -1.66
N GLU A 65 10.19 12.15 -0.81
CA GLU A 65 9.79 11.12 0.17
C GLU A 65 8.91 10.01 -0.42
N TYR A 66 8.36 10.22 -1.61
CA TYR A 66 7.46 9.22 -2.20
C TYR A 66 8.18 7.92 -2.53
N LYS A 67 7.61 6.81 -2.09
CA LYS A 67 8.01 5.44 -2.48
C LYS A 67 6.75 4.62 -2.77
N PRO A 68 6.69 3.91 -3.91
CA PRO A 68 5.65 2.91 -4.14
C PRO A 68 5.89 1.69 -3.23
N ALA A 69 4.89 0.82 -3.10
CA ALA A 69 5.09 -0.48 -2.46
C ALA A 69 6.05 -1.32 -3.31
N LEU A 70 7.20 -1.70 -2.74
CA LEU A 70 8.26 -2.40 -3.47
C LEU A 70 8.06 -3.92 -3.50
N ASP A 71 7.32 -4.48 -2.54
CA ASP A 71 6.99 -5.90 -2.46
C ASP A 71 5.48 -6.11 -2.61
N ASN A 72 5.08 -6.91 -3.59
CA ASN A 72 3.69 -7.15 -3.96
C ASN A 72 3.45 -8.64 -4.20
N CYS A 73 2.23 -9.12 -3.93
CA CYS A 73 1.83 -10.50 -4.15
C CYS A 73 1.00 -10.64 -5.43
N GLY A 74 1.41 -11.54 -6.32
CA GLY A 74 0.68 -11.92 -7.53
C GLY A 74 0.67 -10.86 -8.63
N SER A 75 0.66 -9.58 -8.30
CA SER A 75 0.72 -8.48 -9.28
C SER A 75 1.12 -7.17 -8.63
N PHE A 76 1.65 -6.25 -9.43
CA PHE A 76 1.82 -4.84 -9.09
C PHE A 76 0.97 -3.98 -10.02
N THR A 77 0.23 -3.07 -9.45
CA THR A 77 -0.56 -2.09 -10.21
C THR A 77 0.06 -0.72 -10.05
N ILE A 78 0.34 -0.02 -11.14
CA ILE A 78 0.84 1.37 -11.10
C ILE A 78 -0.15 2.24 -10.33
N PRO A 79 0.24 2.79 -9.18
CA PRO A 79 -0.62 3.66 -8.39
C PRO A 79 -0.78 5.04 -9.03
N SER A 80 -1.80 5.77 -8.62
CA SER A 80 -1.83 7.21 -8.88
C SER A 80 -0.71 7.89 -8.10
N ALA A 81 0.00 8.81 -8.75
CA ALA A 81 0.98 9.64 -8.06
C ALA A 81 0.27 10.53 -7.03
N PRO A 82 0.83 10.68 -5.81
CA PRO A 82 0.26 11.57 -4.81
C PRO A 82 0.12 12.99 -5.37
N TYR A 83 -1.00 13.65 -5.07
CA TYR A 83 -1.33 15.01 -5.55
C TYR A 83 -1.27 15.18 -7.07
N ASN A 84 -1.35 14.07 -7.86
CA ASN A 84 -1.16 14.04 -9.31
C ASN A 84 0.20 14.61 -9.76
N ILE A 85 1.22 14.52 -8.92
CA ILE A 85 2.57 14.98 -9.22
C ILE A 85 3.46 13.78 -9.49
N GLY A 86 4.09 13.81 -10.68
CA GLY A 86 4.90 12.73 -11.19
C GLY A 86 4.12 11.66 -11.94
N ALA A 87 4.87 10.79 -12.58
CA ALA A 87 4.36 9.66 -13.35
C ALA A 87 5.42 8.56 -13.49
N PHE A 88 4.99 7.37 -13.87
CA PHE A 88 5.89 6.23 -14.05
C PHE A 88 6.24 6.03 -15.52
N TYR A 89 7.50 5.64 -15.78
CA TYR A 89 8.07 5.44 -17.12
C TYR A 89 8.85 4.13 -17.19
N THR A 90 9.04 3.64 -18.43
CA THR A 90 9.81 2.41 -18.70
C THR A 90 11.33 2.62 -18.70
N ALA A 91 11.79 3.89 -18.76
CA ALA A 91 13.19 4.30 -18.72
C ALA A 91 13.30 5.71 -18.13
N PRO A 92 14.51 6.16 -17.73
CA PRO A 92 14.71 7.48 -17.13
C PRO A 92 14.48 8.63 -18.11
N GLY A 93 14.37 9.86 -17.58
CA GLY A 93 14.23 11.12 -18.33
C GLY A 93 12.80 11.61 -18.48
N GLY A 94 11.81 10.93 -17.87
CA GLY A 94 10.42 11.35 -17.88
C GLY A 94 9.87 11.61 -19.29
N PRO A 95 9.11 12.72 -19.50
CA PRO A 95 8.49 13.01 -20.80
C PRO A 95 9.50 13.37 -21.92
N THR A 96 10.73 13.69 -21.58
CA THR A 96 11.80 14.02 -22.55
C THR A 96 12.82 12.90 -22.71
N GLY A 97 12.70 11.84 -21.93
CA GLY A 97 13.57 10.66 -21.97
C GLY A 97 13.24 9.68 -23.08
N THR A 98 13.87 8.52 -23.01
CA THR A 98 13.68 7.42 -23.98
C THR A 98 12.58 6.45 -23.57
N GLY A 99 12.10 6.56 -22.31
CA GLY A 99 11.04 5.73 -21.76
C GLY A 99 9.65 6.13 -22.26
N THR A 100 8.73 5.19 -22.20
CA THR A 100 7.31 5.45 -22.44
C THR A 100 6.58 5.61 -21.10
N LEU A 101 5.58 6.50 -21.06
CA LEU A 101 4.69 6.65 -19.92
C LEU A 101 3.99 5.32 -19.64
N ILE A 102 3.99 4.91 -18.38
CA ILE A 102 3.21 3.77 -17.89
C ILE A 102 1.95 4.35 -17.24
N PRO A 103 0.77 4.16 -17.83
CA PRO A 103 -0.47 4.71 -17.28
C PRO A 103 -0.78 4.18 -15.87
N THR A 104 -1.35 5.04 -15.02
CA THR A 104 -1.96 4.63 -13.76
C THR A 104 -2.97 3.50 -13.98
N GLY A 105 -2.97 2.50 -13.11
CA GLY A 105 -3.82 1.32 -13.25
C GLY A 105 -3.24 0.22 -14.16
N THR A 106 -2.07 0.44 -14.81
CA THR A 106 -1.38 -0.64 -15.52
C THR A 106 -0.99 -1.74 -14.55
N VAL A 107 -1.34 -2.99 -14.85
CA VAL A 107 -1.06 -4.16 -14.02
C VAL A 107 0.10 -4.95 -14.61
N PHE A 108 1.08 -5.25 -13.77
CA PHE A 108 2.17 -6.21 -14.04
C PHE A 108 1.89 -7.49 -13.26
N PRO A 109 1.34 -8.53 -13.90
CA PRO A 109 1.00 -9.77 -13.23
C PRO A 109 2.23 -10.68 -13.05
N ASN A 110 2.27 -11.43 -11.96
CA ASN A 110 3.15 -12.58 -11.82
C ASN A 110 2.35 -13.87 -11.97
N ASN A 111 2.34 -14.43 -13.16
CA ASN A 111 1.69 -15.70 -13.49
C ASN A 111 2.66 -16.89 -13.37
N THR A 112 3.80 -16.70 -12.73
CA THR A 112 4.82 -17.74 -12.53
C THR A 112 4.90 -18.14 -11.06
N GLN A 113 5.66 -19.19 -10.76
CA GLN A 113 5.97 -19.59 -9.37
C GLN A 113 7.34 -19.05 -8.91
N LEU A 114 7.88 -18.06 -9.63
CA LEU A 114 9.14 -17.41 -9.32
C LEU A 114 8.90 -15.92 -8.98
N ASN A 115 9.77 -15.37 -8.18
CA ASN A 115 9.78 -13.93 -7.95
C ASN A 115 10.15 -13.18 -9.25
N ILE A 116 9.40 -12.12 -9.57
CA ILE A 116 9.66 -11.25 -10.72
C ILE A 116 10.07 -9.88 -10.20
N VAL A 117 11.08 -9.27 -10.80
CA VAL A 117 11.47 -7.88 -10.54
C VAL A 117 11.04 -7.04 -11.73
N GLN A 118 10.13 -6.08 -11.50
CA GLN A 118 9.64 -5.14 -12.49
C GLN A 118 10.28 -3.77 -12.26
N PRO A 119 11.22 -3.32 -13.10
CA PRO A 119 11.77 -1.97 -13.00
C PRO A 119 10.75 -0.94 -13.50
N VAL A 120 10.60 0.15 -12.76
CA VAL A 120 9.82 1.33 -13.14
C VAL A 120 10.58 2.59 -12.71
N TYR A 121 10.49 3.66 -13.51
CA TYR A 121 11.09 4.96 -13.19
C TYR A 121 9.99 5.93 -12.78
N TYR A 122 10.11 6.51 -11.62
CA TYR A 122 9.23 7.57 -11.17
C TYR A 122 9.87 8.92 -11.44
N TYR A 123 9.25 9.71 -12.32
CA TYR A 123 9.69 11.05 -12.68
C TYR A 123 8.70 12.09 -12.14
N ALA A 124 9.21 13.14 -11.53
CA ALA A 124 8.38 14.20 -10.98
C ALA A 124 8.98 15.60 -11.16
N GLU A 125 8.07 16.56 -11.43
CA GLU A 125 8.34 18.00 -11.48
C GLU A 125 7.27 18.73 -10.64
N VAL A 126 7.69 19.80 -9.98
CA VAL A 126 6.77 20.73 -9.29
C VAL A 126 6.92 22.12 -9.88
N ASN A 127 5.84 22.66 -10.46
CA ASN A 127 5.82 23.96 -11.11
C ASN A 127 6.90 24.13 -12.19
N GLY A 128 7.20 23.07 -12.95
CA GLY A 128 8.23 23.05 -14.00
C GLY A 128 9.66 22.93 -13.47
N VAL A 129 9.85 22.70 -12.19
CA VAL A 129 11.15 22.42 -11.59
C VAL A 129 11.30 20.90 -11.42
N PHE A 130 12.38 20.34 -11.99
CA PHE A 130 12.72 18.93 -11.82
C PHE A 130 12.97 18.60 -10.34
N CYS A 131 12.30 17.57 -9.84
CA CYS A 131 12.45 17.07 -8.48
C CYS A 131 13.17 15.74 -8.45
N ARG A 132 12.71 14.77 -9.26
CA ARG A 132 13.13 13.38 -9.11
C ARG A 132 13.00 12.59 -10.40
N ASP A 133 13.94 11.67 -10.60
CA ASP A 133 13.89 10.61 -11.61
C ASP A 133 14.57 9.38 -11.00
N GLU A 134 13.79 8.46 -10.47
CA GLU A 134 14.31 7.34 -9.67
C GLU A 134 13.79 6.00 -10.15
N LEU A 135 14.71 5.03 -10.22
CA LEU A 135 14.39 3.63 -10.48
C LEU A 135 13.85 2.95 -9.22
N PHE A 136 12.68 2.37 -9.33
CA PHE A 136 12.14 1.42 -8.37
C PHE A 136 12.12 0.01 -8.97
N ASN A 137 12.74 -0.92 -8.29
CA ASN A 137 12.68 -2.34 -8.61
C ASN A 137 11.55 -2.97 -7.81
N ILE A 138 10.41 -3.19 -8.45
CA ILE A 138 9.22 -3.74 -7.81
C ILE A 138 9.33 -5.26 -7.80
N ASN A 139 9.37 -5.87 -6.63
CA ASN A 139 9.32 -7.31 -6.44
C ASN A 139 7.86 -7.78 -6.50
N ILE A 140 7.57 -8.71 -7.40
CA ILE A 140 6.25 -9.31 -7.50
C ILE A 140 6.41 -10.79 -7.15
N HIS A 141 6.07 -11.12 -5.90
CA HIS A 141 6.15 -12.47 -5.37
C HIS A 141 5.02 -13.33 -5.92
N PRO A 142 5.27 -14.63 -6.16
CA PRO A 142 4.23 -15.52 -6.63
C PRO A 142 3.15 -15.72 -5.58
N LEU A 143 1.91 -15.88 -6.02
CA LEU A 143 0.84 -16.41 -5.17
C LEU A 143 1.10 -17.91 -4.92
N PRO A 144 0.74 -18.44 -3.75
CA PRO A 144 0.80 -19.88 -3.51
C PRO A 144 -0.13 -20.62 -4.47
N LEU A 145 0.21 -21.86 -4.80
CA LEU A 145 -0.73 -22.76 -5.46
C LEU A 145 -1.84 -23.13 -4.49
N ILE A 146 -3.06 -23.27 -5.01
CA ILE A 146 -4.24 -23.64 -4.23
C ILE A 146 -5.12 -24.58 -5.05
N ASP A 147 -5.67 -25.62 -4.41
CA ASP A 147 -6.67 -26.45 -5.02
C ASP A 147 -8.04 -25.78 -4.94
N THR A 148 -8.83 -25.94 -6.00
CA THR A 148 -10.21 -25.45 -6.08
C THR A 148 -11.15 -26.65 -6.17
N LEU A 149 -12.19 -26.65 -5.34
CA LEU A 149 -13.22 -27.67 -5.35
C LEU A 149 -14.58 -27.04 -5.71
N PRO A 150 -15.44 -27.76 -6.46
CA PRO A 150 -16.78 -27.27 -6.74
C PRO A 150 -17.67 -27.38 -5.50
N ASP A 151 -18.69 -26.53 -5.44
CA ASP A 151 -19.79 -26.68 -4.48
C ASP A 151 -20.46 -28.03 -4.59
N VAL A 152 -20.86 -28.59 -3.45
CA VAL A 152 -21.41 -29.95 -3.37
C VAL A 152 -22.70 -30.00 -2.57
N THR A 153 -23.55 -30.99 -2.90
CA THR A 153 -24.80 -31.29 -2.15
C THR A 153 -24.88 -32.80 -1.91
N TYR A 154 -25.03 -33.19 -0.64
CA TYR A 154 -25.13 -34.57 -0.17
C TYR A 154 -26.28 -34.74 0.82
N CYS A 155 -26.81 -35.97 0.96
CA CYS A 155 -27.96 -36.21 1.83
C CYS A 155 -27.60 -36.37 3.31
N ASN A 156 -26.42 -36.85 3.65
CA ASN A 156 -26.05 -37.17 5.04
C ASN A 156 -24.71 -36.56 5.46
N SER A 157 -23.69 -36.70 4.65
CA SER A 157 -22.35 -36.17 4.92
C SER A 157 -21.54 -36.07 3.67
N TYR A 158 -20.56 -35.18 3.68
CA TYR A 158 -19.52 -35.07 2.67
C TYR A 158 -18.16 -35.33 3.28
N THR A 159 -17.38 -36.22 2.69
CA THR A 159 -16.01 -36.52 3.11
C THR A 159 -15.05 -35.63 2.35
N LEU A 160 -14.25 -34.83 3.05
CA LEU A 160 -13.28 -33.92 2.44
C LEU A 160 -12.20 -34.71 1.68
N PRO A 161 -11.97 -34.43 0.39
CA PRO A 161 -10.89 -35.05 -0.39
C PRO A 161 -9.52 -34.57 0.07
N ALA A 162 -8.46 -35.29 -0.36
CA ALA A 162 -7.10 -34.82 -0.17
C ALA A 162 -6.82 -33.62 -1.09
N LEU A 163 -6.21 -32.59 -0.53
CA LEU A 163 -5.68 -31.45 -1.27
C LEU A 163 -4.21 -31.69 -1.62
N THR A 164 -3.79 -31.23 -2.79
CA THR A 164 -2.38 -31.14 -3.20
C THR A 164 -1.77 -29.85 -2.66
N HIS A 165 -2.57 -28.76 -2.67
CA HIS A 165 -2.14 -27.43 -2.25
C HIS A 165 -3.21 -26.76 -1.38
N GLY A 166 -2.80 -26.28 -0.20
CA GLY A 166 -3.69 -25.63 0.75
C GLY A 166 -4.18 -26.55 1.86
N ASN A 167 -4.92 -25.96 2.80
CA ASN A 167 -5.51 -26.63 3.94
C ASN A 167 -6.94 -26.14 4.13
N TYR A 168 -7.82 -26.99 4.70
CA TYR A 168 -9.19 -26.62 4.98
C TYR A 168 -9.34 -25.89 6.31
N PHE A 169 -10.21 -24.87 6.34
CA PHE A 169 -10.58 -24.10 7.53
C PHE A 169 -12.09 -23.82 7.56
N SER A 170 -12.64 -23.67 8.76
CA SER A 170 -14.05 -23.27 8.93
C SER A 170 -14.31 -21.79 8.72
N GLU A 171 -13.27 -20.96 8.72
CA GLU A 171 -13.35 -19.49 8.60
C GLU A 171 -12.31 -18.99 7.60
N PRO A 172 -12.53 -17.79 6.99
CA PRO A 172 -11.61 -17.22 6.03
C PRO A 172 -10.28 -16.80 6.67
N GLY A 173 -9.26 -16.60 5.82
CA GLY A 173 -7.93 -16.17 6.24
C GLY A 173 -7.09 -17.24 6.92
N GLY A 174 -7.39 -18.53 6.72
CA GLY A 174 -6.71 -19.64 7.38
C GLY A 174 -6.99 -19.71 8.88
N THR A 175 -8.15 -19.25 9.31
CA THR A 175 -8.58 -19.18 10.72
C THR A 175 -9.70 -20.18 11.03
N GLY A 176 -10.17 -20.18 12.28
CA GLY A 176 -11.18 -21.13 12.73
C GLY A 176 -10.64 -22.52 12.97
N THR A 177 -11.50 -23.53 12.80
CA THR A 177 -11.14 -24.93 12.99
C THR A 177 -10.49 -25.46 11.73
N PRO A 178 -9.26 -26.04 11.80
CA PRO A 178 -8.67 -26.75 10.68
C PRO A 178 -9.34 -28.10 10.47
N TYR A 179 -9.52 -28.51 9.22
CA TYR A 179 -10.02 -29.80 8.80
C TYR A 179 -9.00 -30.52 7.91
N PHE A 180 -9.14 -31.84 7.82
CA PHE A 180 -8.21 -32.71 7.10
C PHE A 180 -8.93 -33.60 6.08
N ALA A 181 -8.17 -34.09 5.13
CA ALA A 181 -8.67 -35.11 4.20
C ALA A 181 -9.24 -36.30 4.97
N GLY A 182 -10.45 -36.74 4.61
CA GLY A 182 -11.18 -37.81 5.29
C GLY A 182 -12.15 -37.34 6.37
N ASP A 183 -12.09 -36.11 6.81
CA ASP A 183 -13.06 -35.55 7.75
C ASP A 183 -14.47 -35.52 7.12
N ALA A 184 -15.46 -35.91 7.90
CA ALA A 184 -16.87 -35.92 7.47
C ALA A 184 -17.58 -34.64 7.91
N ILE A 185 -18.08 -33.90 6.95
CA ILE A 185 -18.92 -32.72 7.16
C ILE A 185 -20.39 -33.19 7.17
N THR A 186 -21.07 -33.01 8.30
CA THR A 186 -22.43 -33.49 8.54
C THR A 186 -23.49 -32.39 8.61
N ALA A 187 -23.09 -31.15 8.47
CA ALA A 187 -23.97 -29.98 8.42
C ALA A 187 -23.55 -29.02 7.30
N SER A 188 -24.54 -28.38 6.69
CA SER A 188 -24.28 -27.38 5.63
C SER A 188 -23.41 -26.24 6.16
N GLN A 189 -22.33 -25.93 5.45
CA GLN A 189 -21.39 -24.85 5.79
C GLN A 189 -20.54 -24.45 4.59
N ILE A 190 -19.88 -23.30 4.70
CA ILE A 190 -18.80 -22.90 3.80
C ILE A 190 -17.48 -23.39 4.41
N MET A 191 -16.65 -24.02 3.59
CA MET A 191 -15.27 -24.39 3.92
C MET A 191 -14.33 -23.49 3.11
N TYR A 192 -13.23 -23.09 3.72
CA TYR A 192 -12.19 -22.30 3.07
C TYR A 192 -10.96 -23.15 2.85
N ILE A 193 -10.41 -23.11 1.64
CA ILE A 193 -9.12 -23.68 1.31
C ILE A 193 -8.14 -22.52 1.27
N TYR A 194 -7.10 -22.56 2.11
CA TYR A 194 -6.17 -21.46 2.30
C TYR A 194 -4.72 -21.94 2.17
N ASN A 195 -3.89 -21.18 1.49
CA ASN A 195 -2.45 -21.47 1.39
C ASN A 195 -1.63 -20.18 1.43
N THR A 196 -0.35 -20.30 1.81
CA THR A 196 0.58 -19.19 1.92
C THR A 196 1.94 -19.51 1.33
N THR A 197 2.65 -18.47 0.88
CA THR A 197 4.07 -18.49 0.51
C THR A 197 4.79 -17.35 1.22
N SER A 198 5.91 -17.67 1.88
CA SER A 198 6.73 -16.66 2.57
C SER A 198 7.74 -16.03 1.62
N PHE A 199 8.08 -14.77 1.87
CA PHE A 199 9.18 -14.07 1.23
C PHE A 199 9.93 -13.20 2.25
N ILE A 200 11.08 -12.67 1.85
CA ILE A 200 11.81 -11.67 2.64
C ILE A 200 11.80 -10.38 1.81
N ASP A 201 11.38 -9.27 2.40
CA ASP A 201 11.38 -7.97 1.76
C ASP A 201 12.79 -7.39 1.61
N GLU A 202 12.93 -6.26 0.95
CA GLU A 202 14.21 -5.57 0.74
C GLU A 202 14.89 -5.13 2.06
N ASN A 203 14.14 -4.99 3.15
CA ASN A 203 14.64 -4.60 4.48
C ASN A 203 15.00 -5.81 5.34
N GLY A 204 14.83 -7.04 4.83
CA GLY A 204 15.07 -8.27 5.56
C GLY A 204 13.92 -8.73 6.45
N ASN A 205 12.72 -8.13 6.34
CA ASN A 205 11.56 -8.53 7.12
C ASN A 205 10.79 -9.65 6.42
N PRO A 206 10.19 -10.58 7.18
CA PRO A 206 9.36 -11.63 6.61
C PRO A 206 8.02 -11.07 6.14
N GLY A 207 7.65 -11.40 4.91
CA GLY A 207 6.33 -11.16 4.33
C GLY A 207 5.67 -12.47 3.92
N VAL A 208 4.36 -12.41 3.66
CA VAL A 208 3.55 -13.58 3.29
C VAL A 208 2.60 -13.20 2.17
N CYS A 209 2.60 -13.97 1.10
CA CYS A 209 1.54 -13.98 0.10
C CYS A 209 0.55 -15.09 0.43
N ALA A 210 -0.74 -14.79 0.39
CA ALA A 210 -1.81 -15.74 0.67
C ALA A 210 -2.79 -15.85 -0.49
N LEU A 211 -3.40 -17.01 -0.65
CA LEU A 211 -4.50 -17.23 -1.56
C LEU A 211 -5.55 -18.10 -0.87
N GLU A 212 -6.82 -17.80 -1.16
CA GLU A 212 -7.97 -18.50 -0.58
C GLU A 212 -9.02 -18.75 -1.66
N THR A 213 -9.71 -19.87 -1.52
CA THR A 213 -10.96 -20.17 -2.23
C THR A 213 -11.95 -20.82 -1.25
N ASP A 214 -13.22 -20.75 -1.58
CA ASP A 214 -14.28 -21.34 -0.77
C ASP A 214 -14.94 -22.53 -1.47
N LEU A 215 -15.61 -23.36 -0.70
CA LEU A 215 -16.37 -24.53 -1.09
C LEU A 215 -17.67 -24.55 -0.28
N GLN A 216 -18.82 -24.39 -0.93
CA GLN A 216 -20.13 -24.53 -0.29
C GLN A 216 -20.49 -26.02 -0.20
N ILE A 217 -20.70 -26.51 1.01
CA ILE A 217 -21.17 -27.86 1.29
C ILE A 217 -22.61 -27.78 1.79
N ASN A 218 -23.54 -28.41 1.08
CA ASN A 218 -24.95 -28.54 1.45
C ASN A 218 -25.24 -29.99 1.84
N ILE A 219 -25.76 -30.19 3.06
CA ILE A 219 -26.15 -31.50 3.61
C ILE A 219 -27.64 -31.54 3.84
#